data_df4ea97d9e21fd5026d9fc0296d1f520
#
_entry.id   df4ea97d9e21fd5026d9fc0296d1f520
#
_cell.length_a   1.000
_cell.length_b   1.000
_cell.length_c   1.000
_cell.angle_alpha   90.00
_cell.angle_beta   90.00
_cell.angle_gamma   90.00
#
_symmetry.space_group_name_H-M   'P 1'
#
loop_
_entity.id
_entity.type
_entity.pdbx_description
1 polymer ?
#
loop_
_entity_poly.entity_id
_entity_poly.type
_entity_poly.pdbx_seq_one_letter_code
_entity_poly.pdbx_strand_id
1 'polypeptide(L)'
;MHIMNIVKSSLPPGSAREDKVQSNPVRLGARLRLTRQTRGLTLKALALAADCSESLLSKIENGKASPSLPMLHRLVRALDSNIGWMFEETDGEEGVVFRAGTRPLITLDPLRRGEGISLERIIPYSTGHLLQCNIHHIDAGGQSAGPIQHAGEEVGYLLVGEIELMIGDKTFRLSAGDSFVFNSELAHWYRNVGKERASIFWVNTPPTF
;
A
#
# COMPACT_ATOMS: atom_id res chain seq x y z
N MET A 1 -11.06 -28.91 50.12
CA MET A 1 -11.45 -29.87 49.09
C MET A 1 -12.52 -29.18 48.23
N HIS A 2 -12.07 -28.40 47.22
CA HIS A 2 -12.96 -27.68 46.31
C HIS A 2 -12.65 -28.12 44.88
N ILE A 3 -13.61 -28.76 44.29
CA ILE A 3 -13.50 -29.35 42.97
C ILE A 3 -13.77 -28.24 41.95
N MET A 4 -12.80 -27.95 41.09
CA MET A 4 -12.89 -27.02 39.97
C MET A 4 -13.67 -27.69 38.82
N ASN A 5 -14.87 -27.20 38.54
CA ASN A 5 -15.65 -27.58 37.35
C ASN A 5 -15.05 -26.91 36.14
N ILE A 6 -14.45 -27.71 35.26
CA ILE A 6 -14.04 -27.26 33.90
C ILE A 6 -15.26 -27.31 33.00
N VAL A 7 -15.77 -26.14 32.65
CA VAL A 7 -16.77 -25.99 31.60
C VAL A 7 -16.09 -26.19 30.25
N LYS A 8 -16.36 -27.31 29.61
CA LYS A 8 -16.00 -27.55 28.20
C LYS A 8 -16.91 -26.71 27.31
N SER A 9 -16.38 -25.61 26.82
CA SER A 9 -16.99 -24.85 25.73
C SER A 9 -16.82 -25.63 24.42
N SER A 10 -17.91 -26.21 23.91
CA SER A 10 -17.99 -26.79 22.57
C SER A 10 -18.15 -25.66 21.57
N LEU A 11 -17.13 -25.44 20.75
CA LEU A 11 -17.20 -24.59 19.56
C LEU A 11 -18.15 -25.24 18.54
N PRO A 12 -19.03 -24.49 17.89
CA PRO A 12 -19.84 -25.01 16.78
C PRO A 12 -18.94 -25.33 15.58
N PRO A 13 -19.30 -26.35 14.76
CA PRO A 13 -18.52 -26.71 13.57
C PRO A 13 -18.52 -25.53 12.59
N GLY A 14 -17.32 -25.13 12.20
CA GLY A 14 -17.11 -24.07 11.21
C GLY A 14 -17.83 -24.42 9.90
N SER A 15 -18.81 -23.61 9.52
CA SER A 15 -19.27 -23.58 8.15
C SER A 15 -18.13 -23.11 7.27
N ALA A 16 -17.60 -23.97 6.43
CA ALA A 16 -16.72 -23.60 5.33
C ALA A 16 -17.50 -22.57 4.47
N ARG A 17 -17.22 -21.31 4.64
CA ARG A 17 -17.60 -20.28 3.68
C ARG A 17 -16.76 -20.54 2.45
N GLU A 18 -17.37 -21.09 1.42
CA GLU A 18 -16.90 -20.96 0.06
C GLU A 18 -17.02 -19.47 -0.30
N ASP A 19 -15.99 -18.69 0.06
CA ASP A 19 -15.88 -17.29 -0.33
C ASP A 19 -15.65 -17.24 -1.83
N LYS A 20 -16.77 -17.13 -2.55
CA LYS A 20 -16.75 -16.59 -3.91
C LYS A 20 -16.17 -15.20 -3.78
N VAL A 21 -14.93 -15.01 -4.21
CA VAL A 21 -14.30 -13.71 -4.48
C VAL A 21 -15.16 -13.02 -5.55
N GLN A 22 -16.26 -12.43 -5.14
CA GLN A 22 -17.02 -11.49 -5.97
C GLN A 22 -16.30 -10.15 -5.85
N SER A 23 -15.35 -9.93 -6.78
CA SER A 23 -14.72 -8.62 -6.95
C SER A 23 -15.82 -7.56 -7.10
N ASN A 24 -15.90 -6.62 -6.18
CA ASN A 24 -16.82 -5.49 -6.29
C ASN A 24 -16.35 -4.61 -7.47
N PRO A 25 -17.10 -4.55 -8.61
CA PRO A 25 -16.68 -3.82 -9.80
C PRO A 25 -16.41 -2.34 -9.54
N VAL A 26 -17.11 -1.76 -8.57
CA VAL A 26 -16.95 -0.35 -8.19
C VAL A 26 -15.59 -0.14 -7.53
N ARG A 27 -15.17 -1.04 -6.64
CA ARG A 27 -13.86 -0.96 -5.98
C ARG A 27 -12.72 -1.15 -6.97
N LEU A 28 -12.81 -2.15 -7.83
CA LEU A 28 -11.81 -2.40 -8.88
C LEU A 28 -11.67 -1.19 -9.80
N GLY A 29 -12.80 -0.63 -10.26
CA GLY A 29 -12.80 0.53 -11.13
C GLY A 29 -12.16 1.75 -10.49
N ALA A 30 -12.50 2.02 -9.22
CA ALA A 30 -11.92 3.11 -8.46
C ALA A 30 -10.39 2.96 -8.31
N ARG A 31 -9.89 1.75 -8.04
CA ARG A 31 -8.45 1.46 -7.95
C ARG A 31 -7.73 1.65 -9.27
N LEU A 32 -8.30 1.16 -10.38
CA LEU A 32 -7.74 1.38 -11.71
C LEU A 32 -7.62 2.86 -12.04
N ARG A 33 -8.70 3.62 -11.81
CA ARG A 33 -8.73 5.07 -12.03
C ARG A 33 -7.65 5.79 -11.24
N LEU A 34 -7.52 5.46 -10.02
CA LEU A 34 -6.59 6.08 -9.10
C LEU A 34 -5.14 5.77 -9.48
N THR A 35 -4.79 4.48 -9.72
CA THR A 35 -3.46 4.11 -10.20
C THR A 35 -3.12 4.82 -11.51
N ARG A 36 -4.09 4.96 -12.40
CA ARG A 36 -3.91 5.75 -13.63
C ARG A 36 -3.58 7.21 -13.33
N GLN A 37 -4.34 7.83 -12.44
CA GLN A 37 -4.15 9.26 -12.08
C GLN A 37 -2.81 9.50 -11.37
N THR A 38 -2.43 8.64 -10.45
CA THR A 38 -1.13 8.74 -9.75
C THR A 38 0.06 8.54 -10.69
N ARG A 39 -0.14 7.79 -11.79
CA ARG A 39 0.85 7.64 -12.87
C ARG A 39 0.82 8.80 -13.88
N GLY A 40 -0.01 9.83 -13.65
CA GLY A 40 -0.17 10.95 -14.57
C GLY A 40 -0.74 10.57 -15.94
N LEU A 41 -1.31 9.36 -16.06
CA LEU A 41 -1.84 8.88 -17.33
C LEU A 41 -3.24 9.44 -17.59
N THR A 42 -3.46 9.93 -18.83
CA THR A 42 -4.82 10.26 -19.30
C THR A 42 -5.62 8.97 -19.54
N LEU A 43 -6.95 9.06 -19.56
CA LEU A 43 -7.80 7.93 -19.91
C LEU A 43 -7.43 7.37 -21.29
N LYS A 44 -7.16 8.27 -22.25
CA LYS A 44 -6.72 7.94 -23.61
C LYS A 44 -5.39 7.19 -23.62
N ALA A 45 -4.41 7.65 -22.86
CA ALA A 45 -3.09 7.01 -22.79
C ALA A 45 -3.17 5.59 -22.25
N LEU A 46 -3.92 5.37 -21.14
CA LEU A 46 -4.09 4.05 -20.57
C LEU A 46 -4.91 3.14 -21.50
N ALA A 47 -5.97 3.66 -22.12
CA ALA A 47 -6.79 2.89 -23.06
C ALA A 47 -5.95 2.38 -24.25
N LEU A 48 -5.10 3.24 -24.80
CA LEU A 48 -4.16 2.87 -25.87
C LEU A 48 -3.16 1.79 -25.39
N ALA A 49 -2.54 1.99 -24.24
CA ALA A 49 -1.55 1.05 -23.68
C ALA A 49 -2.14 -0.33 -23.32
N ALA A 50 -3.42 -0.36 -22.94
CA ALA A 50 -4.14 -1.59 -22.59
C ALA A 50 -4.93 -2.20 -23.76
N ASP A 51 -4.79 -1.66 -24.97
CA ASP A 51 -5.51 -2.08 -26.18
C ASP A 51 -7.03 -2.19 -25.94
N CYS A 52 -7.64 -1.04 -25.57
CA CYS A 52 -9.08 -0.93 -25.38
C CYS A 52 -9.59 0.47 -25.74
N SER A 53 -10.91 0.62 -25.85
CA SER A 53 -11.52 1.93 -26.08
C SER A 53 -11.58 2.75 -24.79
N GLU A 54 -11.43 4.08 -24.92
CA GLU A 54 -11.62 5.00 -23.79
C GLU A 54 -13.00 4.86 -23.15
N SER A 55 -14.03 4.64 -23.96
CA SER A 55 -15.41 4.44 -23.48
C SER A 55 -15.53 3.19 -22.58
N LEU A 56 -14.88 2.09 -22.97
CA LEU A 56 -14.87 0.86 -22.14
C LEU A 56 -14.09 1.09 -20.84
N LEU A 57 -12.90 1.69 -20.94
CA LEU A 57 -12.09 1.99 -19.76
C LEU A 57 -12.83 2.92 -18.79
N SER A 58 -13.49 3.95 -19.29
CA SER A 58 -14.32 4.84 -18.48
C SER A 58 -15.45 4.09 -17.77
N LYS A 59 -16.13 3.16 -18.45
CA LYS A 59 -17.16 2.33 -17.82
C LYS A 59 -16.58 1.43 -16.72
N ILE A 60 -15.40 0.87 -16.95
CA ILE A 60 -14.70 0.03 -15.95
C ILE A 60 -14.31 0.89 -14.75
N GLU A 61 -13.68 2.02 -14.93
CA GLU A 61 -13.26 2.93 -13.85
C GLU A 61 -14.43 3.46 -13.01
N ASN A 62 -15.62 3.57 -13.60
CA ASN A 62 -16.84 3.98 -12.90
C ASN A 62 -17.68 2.80 -12.38
N GLY A 63 -17.16 1.57 -12.42
CA GLY A 63 -17.86 0.38 -11.94
C GLY A 63 -19.09 -0.02 -12.75
N LYS A 64 -19.25 0.54 -13.97
CA LYS A 64 -20.38 0.26 -14.88
C LYS A 64 -20.12 -0.91 -15.82
N ALA A 65 -18.90 -1.44 -15.80
CA ALA A 65 -18.51 -2.64 -16.54
C ALA A 65 -17.40 -3.36 -15.78
N SER A 66 -17.36 -4.69 -15.87
CA SER A 66 -16.28 -5.49 -15.34
C SER A 66 -15.32 -5.86 -16.48
N PRO A 67 -13.99 -5.68 -16.31
CA PRO A 67 -13.03 -6.15 -17.30
C PRO A 67 -12.99 -7.68 -17.31
N SER A 68 -12.77 -8.28 -18.49
CA SER A 68 -12.38 -9.69 -18.55
C SER A 68 -10.98 -9.87 -17.93
N LEU A 69 -10.64 -11.08 -17.49
CA LEU A 69 -9.32 -11.37 -16.92
C LEU A 69 -8.15 -10.97 -17.86
N PRO A 70 -8.19 -11.28 -19.17
CA PRO A 70 -7.17 -10.80 -20.09
C PRO A 70 -7.09 -9.27 -20.19
N MET A 71 -8.23 -8.57 -20.14
CA MET A 71 -8.28 -7.11 -20.12
C MET A 71 -7.65 -6.56 -18.83
N LEU A 72 -7.99 -7.13 -17.69
CA LEU A 72 -7.42 -6.74 -16.41
C LEU A 72 -5.90 -6.91 -16.40
N HIS A 73 -5.38 -8.02 -16.93
CA HIS A 73 -3.94 -8.22 -17.09
C HIS A 73 -3.27 -7.12 -17.92
N ARG A 74 -3.88 -6.71 -19.04
CA ARG A 74 -3.35 -5.62 -19.87
C ARG A 74 -3.38 -4.28 -19.13
N LEU A 75 -4.48 -3.97 -18.44
CA LEU A 75 -4.60 -2.74 -17.63
C LEU A 75 -3.55 -2.69 -16.51
N VAL A 76 -3.42 -3.75 -15.75
CA VAL A 76 -2.46 -3.85 -14.64
C VAL A 76 -1.02 -3.73 -15.15
N ARG A 77 -0.70 -4.38 -16.27
CA ARG A 77 0.61 -4.27 -16.92
C ARG A 77 0.88 -2.86 -17.43
N ALA A 78 -0.10 -2.22 -18.07
CA ALA A 78 0.03 -0.84 -18.57
C ALA A 78 0.17 0.17 -17.43
N LEU A 79 -0.39 -0.16 -16.27
CA LEU A 79 -0.25 0.61 -15.03
C LEU A 79 1.02 0.25 -14.24
N ASP A 80 1.86 -0.67 -14.71
CA ASP A 80 3.00 -1.20 -13.96
C ASP A 80 2.63 -1.56 -12.51
N SER A 81 1.54 -2.30 -12.34
CA SER A 81 0.95 -2.72 -11.08
C SER A 81 0.82 -4.24 -11.00
N ASN A 82 0.18 -4.77 -9.99
CA ASN A 82 -0.09 -6.20 -9.87
C ASN A 82 -1.59 -6.49 -9.64
N ILE A 83 -2.01 -7.69 -10.03
CA ILE A 83 -3.42 -8.11 -9.90
C ILE A 83 -3.84 -8.25 -8.45
N GLY A 84 -2.97 -8.78 -7.58
CA GLY A 84 -3.27 -8.96 -6.16
C GLY A 84 -3.70 -7.65 -5.52
N TRP A 85 -2.99 -6.56 -5.82
CA TRP A 85 -3.33 -5.24 -5.34
C TRP A 85 -4.72 -4.74 -5.81
N MET A 86 -5.15 -5.12 -7.01
CA MET A 86 -6.47 -4.73 -7.53
C MET A 86 -7.64 -5.40 -6.78
N PHE A 87 -7.41 -6.55 -6.15
CA PHE A 87 -8.42 -7.33 -5.43
C PHE A 87 -8.22 -7.38 -3.92
N GLU A 88 -7.26 -6.64 -3.40
CA GLU A 88 -6.98 -6.62 -1.98
C GLU A 88 -8.24 -6.20 -1.19
N GLU A 89 -8.80 -7.14 -0.44
CA GLU A 89 -9.91 -6.84 0.46
C GLU A 89 -9.36 -6.14 1.70
N THR A 90 -9.81 -4.93 1.92
CA THR A 90 -9.48 -4.17 3.11
C THR A 90 -10.59 -4.38 4.12
N ASP A 91 -10.64 -5.56 4.71
CA ASP A 91 -11.60 -5.90 5.76
C ASP A 91 -11.15 -5.31 7.10
N GLY A 92 -11.34 -4.00 7.24
CA GLY A 92 -11.36 -3.39 8.56
C GLY A 92 -12.76 -3.51 9.15
N GLU A 93 -12.88 -3.65 10.47
CA GLU A 93 -14.16 -3.57 11.16
C GLU A 93 -14.80 -2.22 10.82
N GLU A 94 -15.88 -2.25 10.05
CA GLU A 94 -16.61 -1.05 9.58
C GLU A 94 -15.76 -0.04 8.78
N GLY A 95 -14.59 -0.45 8.25
CA GLY A 95 -13.69 0.46 7.54
C GLY A 95 -12.94 1.45 8.44
N VAL A 96 -12.97 1.25 9.75
CA VAL A 96 -12.35 2.15 10.75
C VAL A 96 -11.17 1.49 11.47
N VAL A 97 -11.28 0.21 11.84
CA VAL A 97 -10.28 -0.50 12.63
C VAL A 97 -9.63 -1.61 11.80
N PHE A 98 -8.31 -1.57 11.67
CA PHE A 98 -7.50 -2.55 10.95
C PHE A 98 -6.57 -3.27 11.92
N ARG A 99 -6.83 -4.56 12.16
CA ARG A 99 -6.13 -5.35 13.18
C ARG A 99 -4.71 -5.70 12.75
N ALA A 100 -3.80 -5.82 13.72
CA ALA A 100 -2.46 -6.31 13.48
C ALA A 100 -2.50 -7.71 12.85
N GLY A 101 -1.60 -7.99 11.90
CA GLY A 101 -1.52 -9.27 11.20
C GLY A 101 -2.54 -9.47 10.08
N THR A 102 -3.53 -8.57 9.90
CA THR A 102 -4.46 -8.62 8.76
C THR A 102 -4.14 -7.59 7.68
N ARG A 103 -3.19 -6.71 7.95
CA ARG A 103 -2.81 -5.64 7.03
C ARG A 103 -1.92 -6.17 5.90
N PRO A 104 -2.13 -5.67 4.66
CA PRO A 104 -1.33 -6.10 3.53
C PRO A 104 0.14 -5.75 3.68
N LEU A 105 1.00 -6.71 3.35
CA LEU A 105 2.44 -6.49 3.22
C LEU A 105 2.80 -6.39 1.74
N ILE A 106 3.30 -5.24 1.30
CA ILE A 106 3.67 -4.96 -0.07
C ILE A 106 5.19 -5.07 -0.18
N THR A 107 5.68 -6.09 -0.87
CA THR A 107 7.12 -6.30 -1.09
C THR A 107 7.64 -5.61 -2.36
N LEU A 108 6.75 -5.10 -3.20
CA LEU A 108 7.07 -4.40 -4.44
C LEU A 108 6.28 -3.10 -4.51
N ASP A 109 6.91 -2.00 -4.17
CA ASP A 109 6.42 -0.66 -4.48
C ASP A 109 7.05 -0.19 -5.79
N PRO A 110 6.27 0.06 -6.86
CA PRO A 110 6.81 0.51 -8.14
C PRO A 110 7.57 1.83 -8.08
N LEU A 111 7.21 2.71 -7.13
CA LEU A 111 7.84 4.02 -6.96
C LEU A 111 9.00 3.99 -5.98
N ARG A 112 8.98 3.04 -5.05
CA ARG A 112 10.00 2.85 -4.03
C ARG A 112 10.72 1.53 -4.22
N ARG A 113 11.07 1.21 -5.47
CA ARG A 113 11.93 0.07 -5.76
C ARG A 113 13.16 0.18 -4.89
N GLY A 114 13.26 -0.68 -3.89
CA GLY A 114 14.36 -0.73 -2.96
C GLY A 114 14.74 -2.18 -2.71
N GLU A 115 15.91 -2.39 -2.23
CA GLU A 115 16.40 -3.69 -1.83
C GLU A 115 16.16 -3.88 -0.34
N GLY A 116 15.56 -5.03 0.04
CA GLY A 116 15.31 -5.34 1.45
C GLY A 116 14.26 -4.46 2.11
N ILE A 117 13.27 -3.94 1.36
CA ILE A 117 12.16 -3.13 1.90
C ILE A 117 10.84 -3.82 1.67
N SER A 118 10.00 -3.82 2.69
CA SER A 118 8.59 -4.17 2.60
C SER A 118 7.73 -3.13 3.31
N LEU A 119 6.53 -2.91 2.80
CA LEU A 119 5.58 -1.91 3.30
C LEU A 119 4.36 -2.60 3.87
N GLU A 120 4.12 -2.45 5.15
CA GLU A 120 2.86 -2.85 5.79
C GLU A 120 1.89 -1.67 5.72
N ARG A 121 0.78 -1.86 5.01
CA ARG A 121 -0.19 -0.79 4.81
C ARG A 121 -1.10 -0.63 6.02
N ILE A 122 -1.00 0.52 6.69
CA ILE A 122 -1.80 0.83 7.89
C ILE A 122 -3.19 1.30 7.52
N ILE A 123 -3.29 2.19 6.53
CA ILE A 123 -4.56 2.70 6.01
C ILE A 123 -4.78 2.05 4.66
N PRO A 124 -5.90 1.34 4.46
CA PRO A 124 -6.23 0.78 3.16
C PRO A 124 -6.33 1.87 2.12
N TYR A 125 -5.97 1.50 0.90
CA TYR A 125 -6.10 2.41 -0.21
C TYR A 125 -7.59 2.62 -0.53
N SER A 126 -8.09 3.84 -0.32
CA SER A 126 -9.43 4.24 -0.76
C SER A 126 -9.41 5.65 -1.35
N THR A 127 -10.31 5.88 -2.29
CA THR A 127 -10.53 7.22 -2.83
C THR A 127 -11.25 8.06 -1.78
N GLY A 128 -10.56 8.92 -1.10
CA GLY A 128 -11.17 9.81 -0.10
C GLY A 128 -10.35 9.98 1.16
N HIS A 129 -9.36 9.13 1.41
CA HIS A 129 -8.40 9.41 2.46
C HIS A 129 -7.45 10.54 2.05
N LEU A 130 -7.20 11.46 2.97
CA LEU A 130 -6.21 12.52 2.80
C LEU A 130 -4.81 12.05 3.14
N LEU A 131 -4.71 10.90 3.81
CA LEU A 131 -3.47 10.34 4.32
C LEU A 131 -3.20 8.98 3.68
N GLN A 132 -1.95 8.74 3.36
CA GLN A 132 -1.40 7.40 3.13
C GLN A 132 -0.50 7.07 4.31
N CYS A 133 -0.66 5.88 4.87
CA CYS A 133 0.10 5.47 6.05
C CYS A 133 0.59 4.03 5.90
N ASN A 134 1.90 3.85 6.10
CA ASN A 134 2.55 2.54 6.03
C ASN A 134 3.55 2.37 7.19
N ILE A 135 3.88 1.13 7.51
CA ILE A 135 5.14 0.83 8.20
C ILE A 135 6.12 0.33 7.15
N HIS A 136 7.25 1.00 7.01
CA HIS A 136 8.36 0.56 6.19
C HIS A 136 9.25 -0.35 7.02
N HIS A 137 9.32 -1.63 6.64
CA HIS A 137 10.26 -2.59 7.21
C HIS A 137 11.48 -2.66 6.30
N ILE A 138 12.66 -2.41 6.86
CA ILE A 138 13.90 -2.27 6.12
C ILE A 138 14.90 -3.27 6.72
N ASP A 139 15.23 -4.31 5.98
CA ASP A 139 16.21 -5.29 6.41
C ASP A 139 17.60 -4.65 6.59
N ALA A 140 18.50 -5.30 7.32
CA ALA A 140 19.87 -4.81 7.48
C ALA A 140 20.53 -4.58 6.11
N GLY A 141 21.04 -3.37 5.87
CA GLY A 141 21.58 -2.94 4.58
C GLY A 141 20.53 -2.62 3.50
N GLY A 142 19.24 -2.79 3.79
CA GLY A 142 18.17 -2.42 2.87
C GLY A 142 18.13 -0.91 2.60
N GLN A 143 17.73 -0.53 1.39
CA GLN A 143 17.69 0.86 0.95
C GLN A 143 16.65 1.11 -0.12
N SER A 144 16.13 2.34 -0.20
CA SER A 144 15.31 2.78 -1.32
C SER A 144 16.13 2.90 -2.61
N ALA A 145 15.50 2.72 -3.78
CA ALA A 145 16.20 2.63 -5.08
C ALA A 145 16.76 3.96 -5.60
N GLY A 146 16.75 5.00 -4.79
CA GLY A 146 17.22 6.34 -5.13
C GLY A 146 16.26 7.44 -4.66
N PRO A 147 16.59 8.69 -4.95
CA PRO A 147 15.77 9.82 -4.52
C PRO A 147 14.44 9.85 -5.26
N ILE A 148 13.38 10.12 -4.52
CA ILE A 148 12.03 10.40 -5.03
C ILE A 148 11.62 11.81 -4.66
N GLN A 149 10.70 12.38 -5.43
CA GLN A 149 10.10 13.70 -5.21
C GLN A 149 8.62 13.62 -5.61
N HIS A 150 7.76 14.24 -4.82
CA HIS A 150 6.34 14.39 -5.14
C HIS A 150 5.75 15.57 -4.39
N ALA A 151 4.59 16.04 -4.79
CA ALA A 151 3.89 17.10 -4.07
C ALA A 151 3.41 16.57 -2.71
N GLY A 152 3.49 17.43 -1.67
CA GLY A 152 2.94 17.12 -0.37
C GLY A 152 3.95 17.20 0.78
N GLU A 153 3.57 16.59 1.89
CA GLU A 153 4.35 16.56 3.12
C GLU A 153 4.44 15.14 3.66
N GLU A 154 5.57 14.80 4.23
CA GLU A 154 5.80 13.50 4.86
C GLU A 154 6.21 13.67 6.31
N VAL A 155 5.68 12.80 7.17
CA VAL A 155 6.09 12.65 8.55
C VAL A 155 6.40 11.20 8.84
N GLY A 156 7.43 10.96 9.64
CA GLY A 156 7.77 9.60 10.07
C GLY A 156 8.26 9.55 11.51
N TYR A 157 8.15 8.34 12.05
CA TYR A 157 8.64 7.99 13.38
C TYR A 157 9.35 6.65 13.32
N LEU A 158 10.60 6.60 13.74
CA LEU A 158 11.39 5.39 13.76
C LEU A 158 11.00 4.52 14.95
N LEU A 159 10.31 3.41 14.68
CA LEU A 159 9.81 2.49 15.70
C LEU A 159 10.93 1.64 16.30
N VAL A 160 11.85 1.18 15.44
CA VAL A 160 12.97 0.29 15.82
C VAL A 160 14.10 0.40 14.80
N GLY A 161 15.33 0.20 15.25
CA GLY A 161 16.52 0.18 14.40
C GLY A 161 17.18 1.53 14.21
N GLU A 162 18.03 1.61 13.19
CA GLU A 162 18.78 2.81 12.81
C GLU A 162 18.73 3.00 11.30
N ILE A 163 18.49 4.23 10.85
CA ILE A 163 18.49 4.56 9.43
C ILE A 163 19.31 5.82 9.17
N GLU A 164 19.76 5.96 7.93
CA GLU A 164 20.11 7.24 7.34
C GLU A 164 18.96 7.70 6.43
N LEU A 165 18.51 8.93 6.65
CA LEU A 165 17.50 9.62 5.85
C LEU A 165 18.17 10.80 5.15
N MET A 166 18.09 10.84 3.82
CA MET A 166 18.57 11.94 3.01
C MET A 166 17.39 12.79 2.55
N ILE A 167 17.51 14.11 2.71
CA ILE A 167 16.50 15.10 2.30
C ILE A 167 17.25 16.28 1.66
N GLY A 168 17.09 16.46 0.35
CA GLY A 168 17.92 17.38 -0.42
C GLY A 168 19.40 17.02 -0.28
N ASP A 169 20.20 17.99 0.12
CA ASP A 169 21.66 17.83 0.31
C ASP A 169 22.04 17.40 1.74
N LYS A 170 21.06 17.13 2.60
CA LYS A 170 21.32 16.80 4.01
C LYS A 170 21.08 15.34 4.29
N THR A 171 21.95 14.77 5.12
CA THR A 171 21.83 13.41 5.64
C THR A 171 21.63 13.43 7.14
N PHE A 172 20.63 12.72 7.61
CA PHE A 172 20.28 12.60 9.02
C PHE A 172 20.40 11.13 9.44
N ARG A 173 21.10 10.86 10.53
CA ARG A 173 21.11 9.54 11.15
C ARG A 173 20.06 9.55 12.26
N LEU A 174 19.12 8.60 12.18
CA LEU A 174 17.99 8.46 13.08
C LEU A 174 18.08 7.14 13.84
N SER A 175 17.70 7.18 15.09
CA SER A 175 17.59 6.03 15.99
C SER A 175 16.13 5.85 16.43
N ALA A 176 15.79 4.66 16.95
CA ALA A 176 14.45 4.40 17.47
C ALA A 176 13.99 5.48 18.45
N GLY A 177 12.80 6.03 18.24
CA GLY A 177 12.23 7.16 18.97
C GLY A 177 12.36 8.51 18.26
N ASP A 178 13.22 8.64 17.26
CA ASP A 178 13.34 9.85 16.48
C ASP A 178 12.18 10.01 15.49
N SER A 179 11.82 11.26 15.20
CA SER A 179 10.80 11.61 14.22
C SER A 179 11.33 12.65 13.23
N PHE A 180 10.66 12.73 12.08
CA PHE A 180 10.98 13.69 11.04
C PHE A 180 9.72 14.22 10.36
N VAL A 181 9.82 15.39 9.77
CA VAL A 181 8.83 15.97 8.87
C VAL A 181 9.54 16.78 7.80
N PHE A 182 9.08 16.67 6.55
CA PHE A 182 9.63 17.46 5.45
C PHE A 182 8.63 17.59 4.30
N ASN A 183 8.85 18.62 3.46
CA ASN A 183 8.13 18.79 2.20
C ASN A 183 8.67 17.77 1.19
N SER A 184 7.78 16.95 0.62
CA SER A 184 8.11 15.85 -0.27
C SER A 184 8.60 16.30 -1.67
N GLU A 185 8.53 17.61 -1.98
CA GLU A 185 9.17 18.18 -3.17
C GLU A 185 10.71 18.20 -3.06
N LEU A 186 11.25 18.02 -1.87
CA LEU A 186 12.68 17.77 -1.68
C LEU A 186 13.01 16.34 -2.04
N ALA A 187 14.07 16.14 -2.83
CA ALA A 187 14.57 14.82 -3.15
C ALA A 187 14.92 14.07 -1.85
N HIS A 188 14.35 12.89 -1.65
CA HIS A 188 14.53 12.15 -0.41
C HIS A 188 14.67 10.64 -0.66
N TRP A 189 15.44 9.98 0.16
CA TRP A 189 15.64 8.54 0.19
C TRP A 189 16.23 8.10 1.53
N TYR A 190 16.20 6.80 1.83
CA TYR A 190 16.68 6.27 3.11
C TYR A 190 17.34 4.89 2.95
N ARG A 191 18.17 4.54 3.94
CA ARG A 191 18.78 3.22 4.07
C ARG A 191 18.88 2.79 5.53
N ASN A 192 18.85 1.50 5.77
CA ASN A 192 19.15 0.93 7.07
C ASN A 192 20.67 0.80 7.24
N VAL A 193 21.21 1.47 8.24
CA VAL A 193 22.64 1.44 8.59
C VAL A 193 22.92 0.61 9.84
N GLY A 194 21.88 0.07 10.45
CA GLY A 194 21.96 -0.84 11.59
C GLY A 194 22.25 -2.29 11.16
N LYS A 195 22.46 -3.15 12.15
CA LYS A 195 22.68 -4.59 11.96
C LYS A 195 21.40 -5.41 11.96
N GLU A 196 20.32 -4.84 12.46
CA GLU A 196 19.01 -5.45 12.59
C GLU A 196 18.01 -4.73 11.68
N ARG A 197 16.84 -5.33 11.49
CA ARG A 197 15.74 -4.71 10.77
C ARG A 197 15.33 -3.39 11.42
N ALA A 198 15.18 -2.35 10.63
CA ALA A 198 14.55 -1.09 11.03
C ALA A 198 13.09 -1.06 10.62
N SER A 199 12.27 -0.32 11.36
CA SER A 199 10.86 -0.10 11.02
C SER A 199 10.47 1.34 11.27
N ILE A 200 9.87 1.98 10.26
CA ILE A 200 9.46 3.37 10.29
C ILE A 200 7.94 3.42 10.10
N PHE A 201 7.22 4.05 11.02
CA PHE A 201 5.86 4.50 10.77
C PHE A 201 5.94 5.75 9.90
N TRP A 202 5.33 5.69 8.71
CA TRP A 202 5.46 6.74 7.69
C TRP A 202 4.10 7.16 7.17
N VAL A 203 3.86 8.45 7.18
CA VAL A 203 2.61 9.07 6.69
C VAL A 203 2.97 10.10 5.63
N ASN A 204 2.23 10.11 4.55
CA ASN A 204 2.31 11.16 3.53
C ASN A 204 0.91 11.69 3.16
N THR A 205 0.87 12.97 2.82
CA THR A 205 -0.33 13.68 2.39
C THR A 205 0.04 14.65 1.26
N PRO A 206 -0.72 14.68 0.13
CA PRO A 206 -1.77 13.72 -0.21
C PRO A 206 -1.20 12.31 -0.46
N PRO A 207 -2.05 11.27 -0.54
CA PRO A 207 -1.61 9.95 -0.98
C PRO A 207 -0.95 10.02 -2.36
N THR A 208 0.24 9.43 -2.49
CA THR A 208 1.05 9.52 -3.71
C THR A 208 0.95 8.29 -4.59
N PHE A 209 0.38 7.17 -4.09
CA PHE A 209 0.18 5.91 -4.84
C PHE A 209 -0.99 5.11 -4.35
#